data_6c511d0662b0a412605a83b18a6763a9
#
_entry.id   6c511d0662b0a412605a83b18a6763a9
#
_cell.length_a   1.000
_cell.length_b   1.000
_cell.length_c   1.000
_cell.angle_alpha   90.00
_cell.angle_beta   90.00
_cell.angle_gamma   90.00
#
_symmetry.space_group_name_H-M   'P 1'
#
loop_
_entity.id
_entity.type
_entity.pdbx_description
1 polymer ?
#
loop_
_entity_poly.entity_id
_entity_poly.type
_entity_poly.pdbx_seq_one_letter_code
_entity_poly.pdbx_strand_id
1 'polypeptide(L)'
;TNVHIKVDVAGYSAASFTKEAIDTLIVRGERAAQSDWDKLIALKKQMGLSTDYRPHRPGPLPVSDITEQKNIPVDPQIAVSASRENKLNIGFRFDTEELAALQVNTDFYLGKQKKSQIDLTARLGKRTMARVGYNYQWGTGWQAGLNYQFNYKDINIYNEGKRTLDLTFTHQQFQAGAAKDWNKVQVGAGISFQHYNYHDLLSLEPVDAVMFRNESLFSYFVGLLYNSLNGRSIPTKGMSWSVNYNLYTDNLFQYKDNNPISALSAHWMGCFTPSRNFTVIPSVNGRLLAGDSDNAFAVTNLLGGSIAGRYMPQQIPFVGINRAELASGTLIVAGLKFRQRLFKNQYVLVTGNYGRTSDKLHELFESQHSYDLIGTGIGYMYNSFLGPVEVQLNWSNQTKKVGWYAGFGFVF
;
A
#
# COMPACT_ATOMS: atom_id res chain seq x y z
N THR A 1 -16.04 -19.93 -33.62
CA THR A 1 -14.58 -20.10 -33.54
C THR A 1 -14.10 -20.79 -34.79
N ASN A 2 -13.24 -20.20 -35.58
CA ASN A 2 -12.87 -20.72 -36.88
C ASN A 2 -11.79 -21.81 -36.80
N VAL A 3 -10.92 -21.76 -35.79
CA VAL A 3 -9.90 -22.79 -35.52
C VAL A 3 -9.84 -23.05 -34.02
N HIS A 4 -9.84 -24.31 -33.63
CA HIS A 4 -9.71 -24.74 -32.24
C HIS A 4 -8.59 -25.74 -32.11
N ILE A 5 -7.49 -25.32 -31.49
CA ILE A 5 -6.30 -26.19 -31.25
C ILE A 5 -6.48 -26.83 -29.87
N LYS A 6 -6.62 -28.14 -29.82
CA LYS A 6 -6.75 -28.87 -28.57
C LYS A 6 -5.41 -29.50 -28.20
N VAL A 7 -4.81 -28.97 -27.12
CA VAL A 7 -3.54 -29.48 -26.58
C VAL A 7 -3.82 -30.63 -25.60
N ASP A 8 -3.08 -31.71 -25.70
CA ASP A 8 -3.13 -32.80 -24.73
C ASP A 8 -2.37 -32.38 -23.46
N VAL A 9 -3.11 -32.19 -22.37
CA VAL A 9 -2.58 -31.83 -21.06
C VAL A 9 -2.62 -33.00 -20.06
N ALA A 10 -2.85 -34.24 -20.55
CA ALA A 10 -2.91 -35.41 -19.67
C ALA A 10 -1.60 -35.59 -18.87
N GLY A 11 -1.77 -35.84 -17.58
CA GLY A 11 -0.66 -35.95 -16.63
C GLY A 11 -0.21 -34.61 -15.99
N TYR A 12 -0.83 -33.47 -16.37
CA TYR A 12 -0.51 -32.15 -15.81
C TYR A 12 -1.76 -31.46 -15.24
N SER A 13 -1.55 -30.65 -14.23
CA SER A 13 -2.60 -29.84 -13.61
C SER A 13 -2.23 -28.35 -13.67
N ALA A 14 -3.16 -27.50 -13.30
CA ALA A 14 -2.92 -26.05 -13.18
C ALA A 14 -1.78 -25.69 -12.19
N ALA A 15 -1.34 -26.64 -11.35
CA ALA A 15 -0.24 -26.48 -10.41
C ALA A 15 1.11 -27.07 -10.92
N SER A 16 1.16 -27.56 -12.14
CA SER A 16 2.37 -28.20 -12.70
C SER A 16 3.31 -27.16 -13.32
N PHE A 17 4.09 -26.47 -12.47
CA PHE A 17 5.00 -25.38 -12.88
C PHE A 17 6.50 -25.77 -12.85
N THR A 18 6.85 -27.06 -12.92
CA THR A 18 8.26 -27.44 -13.07
C THR A 18 8.74 -27.11 -14.49
N LYS A 19 10.03 -26.88 -14.64
CA LYS A 19 10.61 -26.56 -15.95
C LYS A 19 10.30 -27.66 -16.97
N GLU A 20 10.42 -28.93 -16.57
CA GLU A 20 10.16 -30.11 -17.39
C GLU A 20 8.70 -30.19 -17.83
N ALA A 21 7.76 -29.84 -16.92
CA ALA A 21 6.33 -29.79 -17.23
C ALA A 21 6.03 -28.70 -18.26
N ILE A 22 6.61 -27.51 -18.07
CA ILE A 22 6.43 -26.37 -18.97
C ILE A 22 6.99 -26.68 -20.34
N ASP A 23 8.24 -27.19 -20.43
CA ASP A 23 8.87 -27.56 -21.69
C ASP A 23 8.07 -28.64 -22.44
N THR A 24 7.55 -29.65 -21.72
CA THR A 24 6.70 -30.68 -22.30
C THR A 24 5.38 -30.12 -22.84
N LEU A 25 4.71 -29.24 -22.08
CA LEU A 25 3.45 -28.63 -22.51
C LEU A 25 3.64 -27.71 -23.72
N ILE A 26 4.76 -26.99 -23.80
CA ILE A 26 5.12 -26.17 -24.98
C ILE A 26 5.26 -27.07 -26.21
N VAL A 27 6.02 -28.13 -26.12
CA VAL A 27 6.20 -29.08 -27.25
C VAL A 27 4.89 -29.73 -27.68
N ARG A 28 4.02 -30.10 -26.74
CA ARG A 28 2.67 -30.60 -27.05
C ARG A 28 1.79 -29.55 -27.74
N GLY A 29 1.88 -28.29 -27.28
CA GLY A 29 1.18 -27.16 -27.90
C GLY A 29 1.64 -26.91 -29.33
N GLU A 30 2.94 -26.89 -29.57
CA GLU A 30 3.52 -26.73 -30.91
C GLU A 30 3.08 -27.85 -31.85
N ARG A 31 3.12 -29.10 -31.38
CA ARG A 31 2.68 -30.26 -32.15
C ARG A 31 1.20 -30.22 -32.50
N ALA A 32 0.34 -29.79 -31.53
CA ALA A 32 -1.07 -29.63 -31.78
C ALA A 32 -1.35 -28.47 -32.77
N ALA A 33 -0.58 -27.39 -32.73
CA ALA A 33 -0.70 -26.30 -33.70
C ALA A 33 -0.22 -26.73 -35.11
N GLN A 34 0.83 -27.54 -35.19
CA GLN A 34 1.31 -28.11 -36.47
C GLN A 34 0.28 -28.99 -37.14
N SER A 35 -0.48 -29.79 -36.40
CA SER A 35 -1.54 -30.65 -36.98
C SER A 35 -2.69 -29.86 -37.60
N ASP A 36 -2.92 -28.60 -37.18
CA ASP A 36 -3.95 -27.72 -37.73
C ASP A 36 -3.35 -26.58 -38.58
N TRP A 37 -2.11 -26.75 -39.09
CA TRP A 37 -1.37 -25.70 -39.80
C TRP A 37 -2.10 -25.16 -41.02
N ASP A 38 -2.73 -26.01 -41.81
CA ASP A 38 -3.46 -25.62 -43.02
C ASP A 38 -4.68 -24.71 -42.66
N LYS A 39 -5.36 -25.04 -41.56
CA LYS A 39 -6.48 -24.24 -41.05
C LYS A 39 -5.98 -22.86 -40.56
N LEU A 40 -4.83 -22.79 -39.93
CA LEU A 40 -4.22 -21.56 -39.50
C LEU A 40 -3.80 -20.68 -40.68
N ILE A 41 -3.23 -21.27 -41.75
CA ILE A 41 -2.90 -20.55 -42.97
C ILE A 41 -4.18 -19.98 -43.64
N ALA A 42 -5.24 -20.81 -43.74
CA ALA A 42 -6.52 -20.38 -44.29
C ALA A 42 -7.13 -19.21 -43.47
N LEU A 43 -7.07 -19.30 -42.16
CA LEU A 43 -7.51 -18.22 -41.27
C LEU A 43 -6.68 -16.94 -41.47
N LYS A 44 -5.35 -17.05 -41.55
CA LYS A 44 -4.44 -15.92 -41.84
C LYS A 44 -4.84 -15.21 -43.13
N LYS A 45 -5.13 -15.97 -44.18
CA LYS A 45 -5.60 -15.44 -45.47
C LYS A 45 -6.95 -14.74 -45.37
N GLN A 46 -7.91 -15.32 -44.60
CA GLN A 46 -9.22 -14.70 -44.36
C GLN A 46 -9.08 -13.36 -43.59
N MET A 47 -8.11 -13.26 -42.68
CA MET A 47 -7.83 -12.03 -41.93
C MET A 47 -7.09 -10.95 -42.75
N GLY A 48 -6.74 -11.21 -44.02
CA GLY A 48 -6.01 -10.28 -44.87
C GLY A 48 -4.57 -10.01 -44.42
N LEU A 49 -3.98 -10.88 -43.60
CA LEU A 49 -2.61 -10.71 -43.10
C LEU A 49 -1.59 -11.12 -44.17
N SER A 50 -0.57 -10.27 -44.39
CA SER A 50 0.50 -10.56 -45.34
C SER A 50 1.33 -11.78 -44.92
N THR A 51 2.04 -12.40 -45.88
CA THR A 51 2.97 -13.50 -45.62
C THR A 51 4.07 -13.09 -44.63
N ASP A 52 4.46 -11.82 -44.63
CA ASP A 52 5.52 -11.27 -43.78
C ASP A 52 5.00 -10.73 -42.43
N TYR A 53 3.70 -10.89 -42.16
CA TYR A 53 3.15 -10.49 -40.88
C TYR A 53 3.84 -11.23 -39.75
N ARG A 54 4.60 -10.50 -38.95
CA ARG A 54 5.15 -10.96 -37.68
C ARG A 54 4.24 -10.45 -36.57
N PRO A 55 3.58 -11.35 -35.81
CA PRO A 55 2.82 -10.89 -34.65
C PRO A 55 3.77 -10.13 -33.71
N HIS A 56 3.35 -8.96 -33.27
CA HIS A 56 4.02 -8.27 -32.20
C HIS A 56 3.96 -9.24 -31.00
N ARG A 57 5.07 -9.90 -30.69
CA ARG A 57 5.18 -10.67 -29.45
C ARG A 57 5.05 -9.60 -28.36
N PRO A 58 4.00 -9.62 -27.51
CA PRO A 58 4.07 -8.87 -26.29
C PRO A 58 5.37 -9.31 -25.64
N GLY A 59 6.22 -8.36 -25.28
CA GLY A 59 7.41 -8.65 -24.47
C GLY A 59 6.98 -9.51 -23.28
N PRO A 60 7.87 -10.29 -22.66
CA PRO A 60 7.53 -11.07 -21.49
C PRO A 60 6.72 -10.13 -20.59
N LEU A 61 5.46 -10.55 -20.29
CA LEU A 61 4.59 -9.78 -19.42
C LEU A 61 5.46 -9.37 -18.24
N PRO A 62 5.70 -8.07 -18.00
CA PRO A 62 6.44 -7.69 -16.83
C PRO A 62 5.62 -8.20 -15.65
N VAL A 63 6.09 -9.27 -15.02
CA VAL A 63 5.53 -9.82 -13.77
C VAL A 63 5.53 -8.76 -12.66
N SER A 64 6.11 -7.60 -12.95
CA SER A 64 6.25 -6.44 -12.08
C SER A 64 5.07 -5.47 -12.06
N ASP A 65 4.07 -5.61 -12.93
CA ASP A 65 2.96 -4.65 -13.00
C ASP A 65 1.72 -5.09 -12.24
N ILE A 66 1.83 -6.04 -11.34
CA ILE A 66 0.85 -6.14 -10.25
C ILE A 66 1.04 -4.86 -9.45
N THR A 67 0.08 -3.98 -9.58
CA THR A 67 0.07 -2.65 -9.00
C THR A 67 0.20 -2.79 -7.49
N GLU A 68 1.42 -2.72 -6.97
CA GLU A 68 1.58 -2.27 -5.61
C GLU A 68 0.94 -0.89 -5.57
N GLN A 69 -0.21 -0.79 -4.92
CA GLN A 69 -0.62 0.50 -4.40
C GLN A 69 0.60 1.01 -3.68
N LYS A 70 1.08 2.17 -4.07
CA LYS A 70 2.13 2.87 -3.36
C LYS A 70 1.70 2.88 -1.91
N ASN A 71 2.30 2.04 -1.06
CA ASN A 71 2.14 2.08 0.38
C ASN A 71 2.83 3.34 0.89
N ILE A 72 2.28 4.46 0.52
CA ILE A 72 2.60 5.74 1.10
C ILE A 72 1.54 5.92 2.16
N PRO A 73 1.90 6.08 3.43
CA PRO A 73 0.94 6.21 4.52
C PRO A 73 0.23 7.55 4.48
N VAL A 74 -0.18 7.99 3.31
CA VAL A 74 -0.86 9.26 3.14
C VAL A 74 -1.84 9.17 1.99
N ASP A 75 -3.07 9.27 2.34
CA ASP A 75 -4.14 9.70 1.49
C ASP A 75 -3.93 11.18 1.10
N PRO A 76 -4.15 11.57 -0.14
CA PRO A 76 -5.03 11.01 -1.14
C PRO A 76 -4.32 10.59 -2.42
N GLN A 77 -4.62 9.40 -2.85
CA GLN A 77 -4.09 8.91 -4.10
C GLN A 77 -4.90 9.43 -5.29
N ILE A 78 -4.53 10.56 -5.82
CA ILE A 78 -4.78 10.88 -7.22
C ILE A 78 -3.61 10.24 -7.99
N ALA A 79 -3.55 8.92 -8.01
CA ALA A 79 -2.51 8.20 -8.72
C ALA A 79 -3.07 7.70 -10.04
N VAL A 80 -2.59 8.25 -11.13
CA VAL A 80 -2.90 7.76 -12.48
C VAL A 80 -1.82 6.78 -12.93
N SER A 81 -2.25 5.65 -13.48
CA SER A 81 -1.36 4.66 -14.08
C SER A 81 -0.60 5.27 -15.28
N ALA A 82 0.69 4.97 -15.38
CA ALA A 82 1.53 5.42 -16.49
C ALA A 82 1.10 4.83 -17.85
N SER A 83 0.45 3.67 -17.87
CA SER A 83 -0.13 3.07 -19.08
C SER A 83 -1.65 3.29 -19.11
N ARG A 84 -2.15 3.85 -20.21
CA ARG A 84 -3.60 4.09 -20.42
C ARG A 84 -4.28 2.85 -21.01
N GLU A 85 -4.16 1.72 -20.34
CA GLU A 85 -4.77 0.45 -20.73
C GLU A 85 -5.70 -0.03 -19.64
N ASN A 86 -6.80 -0.68 -20.04
CA ASN A 86 -7.69 -1.32 -19.10
C ASN A 86 -6.95 -2.47 -18.42
N LYS A 87 -6.98 -2.49 -17.09
CA LYS A 87 -6.26 -3.47 -16.29
C LYS A 87 -7.17 -4.09 -15.25
N LEU A 88 -6.97 -5.36 -15.00
CA LEU A 88 -7.53 -6.08 -13.86
C LEU A 88 -6.37 -6.65 -13.05
N ASN A 89 -6.27 -6.24 -11.81
CA ASN A 89 -5.28 -6.73 -10.87
C ASN A 89 -5.98 -7.49 -9.75
N ILE A 90 -5.45 -8.67 -9.43
CA ILE A 90 -5.94 -9.48 -8.32
C ILE A 90 -4.77 -9.74 -7.40
N GLY A 91 -4.91 -9.38 -6.14
CA GLY A 91 -3.90 -9.57 -5.11
C GLY A 91 -4.45 -10.43 -3.97
N PHE A 92 -3.65 -11.37 -3.52
CA PHE A 92 -3.91 -12.16 -2.32
C PHE A 92 -2.78 -11.93 -1.32
N ARG A 93 -3.13 -11.82 -0.05
CA ARG A 93 -2.19 -11.70 1.05
C ARG A 93 -2.66 -12.48 2.26
N PHE A 94 -1.70 -13.09 2.93
CA PHE A 94 -1.88 -13.68 4.25
C PHE A 94 -0.78 -13.15 5.17
N ASP A 95 -1.14 -12.66 6.35
CA ASP A 95 -0.16 -12.25 7.36
C ASP A 95 -0.71 -12.37 8.79
N THR A 96 0.19 -12.26 9.77
CA THR A 96 -0.14 -12.39 11.19
C THR A 96 -0.93 -11.20 11.77
N GLU A 97 -1.04 -10.10 11.03
CA GLU A 97 -1.77 -8.90 11.47
C GLU A 97 -3.22 -8.88 10.99
N GLU A 98 -3.50 -9.45 9.81
CA GLU A 98 -4.81 -9.39 9.17
C GLU A 98 -5.41 -10.76 8.86
N LEU A 99 -4.61 -11.85 8.96
CA LEU A 99 -4.90 -13.20 8.51
C LEU A 99 -4.93 -13.26 6.98
N ALA A 100 -6.09 -13.15 6.34
CA ALA A 100 -6.22 -13.23 4.89
C ALA A 100 -6.88 -11.98 4.34
N ALA A 101 -6.39 -11.51 3.20
CA ALA A 101 -7.01 -10.46 2.42
C ALA A 101 -6.93 -10.78 0.92
N LEU A 102 -8.00 -10.50 0.20
CA LEU A 102 -8.10 -10.56 -1.25
C LEU A 102 -8.45 -9.16 -1.75
N GLN A 103 -7.69 -8.66 -2.71
CA GLN A 103 -7.99 -7.38 -3.35
C GLN A 103 -8.14 -7.56 -4.85
N VAL A 104 -9.16 -6.93 -5.40
CA VAL A 104 -9.38 -6.78 -6.83
C VAL A 104 -9.38 -5.29 -7.14
N ASN A 105 -8.58 -4.91 -8.11
CA ASN A 105 -8.53 -3.55 -8.64
C ASN A 105 -8.70 -3.60 -10.15
N THR A 106 -9.46 -2.66 -10.71
CA THR A 106 -9.60 -2.53 -12.15
C THR A 106 -9.61 -1.07 -12.57
N ASP A 107 -8.92 -0.78 -13.66
CA ASP A 107 -8.84 0.52 -14.30
C ASP A 107 -9.51 0.46 -15.66
N PHE A 108 -10.49 1.33 -15.90
CA PHE A 108 -11.18 1.49 -17.17
C PHE A 108 -10.89 2.87 -17.75
N TYR A 109 -10.31 2.90 -18.94
CA TYR A 109 -10.08 4.13 -19.68
C TYR A 109 -11.20 4.37 -20.68
N LEU A 110 -11.80 5.57 -20.62
CA LEU A 110 -12.95 5.95 -21.42
C LEU A 110 -12.55 6.84 -22.60
N GLY A 111 -13.26 6.67 -23.73
CA GLY A 111 -13.09 7.48 -24.93
C GLY A 111 -11.82 7.17 -25.73
N LYS A 112 -11.77 7.63 -26.98
CA LYS A 112 -10.64 7.38 -27.89
C LYS A 112 -9.31 7.97 -27.41
N GLN A 113 -9.36 9.10 -26.70
CA GLN A 113 -8.17 9.78 -26.19
C GLN A 113 -7.70 9.26 -24.82
N LYS A 114 -8.50 8.37 -24.20
CA LYS A 114 -8.19 7.76 -22.90
C LYS A 114 -7.81 8.79 -21.81
N LYS A 115 -8.49 9.94 -21.83
CA LYS A 115 -8.27 11.00 -20.83
C LYS A 115 -9.06 10.80 -19.55
N SER A 116 -10.15 10.05 -19.61
CA SER A 116 -11.00 9.70 -18.47
C SER A 116 -10.70 8.28 -18.03
N GLN A 117 -10.57 8.08 -16.73
CA GLN A 117 -10.34 6.79 -16.10
C GLN A 117 -11.35 6.60 -14.96
N ILE A 118 -11.93 5.41 -14.89
CA ILE A 118 -12.65 4.93 -13.72
C ILE A 118 -11.79 3.86 -13.08
N ASP A 119 -11.50 4.00 -11.80
CA ASP A 119 -10.86 2.96 -11.01
C ASP A 119 -11.85 2.37 -10.00
N LEU A 120 -11.86 1.05 -9.88
CA LEU A 120 -12.65 0.32 -8.92
C LEU A 120 -11.71 -0.57 -8.11
N THR A 121 -11.79 -0.50 -6.80
CA THR A 121 -11.02 -1.38 -5.92
C THR A 121 -11.95 -1.99 -4.88
N ALA A 122 -11.88 -3.29 -4.71
CA ALA A 122 -12.55 -4.01 -3.64
C ALA A 122 -11.53 -4.86 -2.90
N ARG A 123 -11.53 -4.78 -1.57
CA ARG A 123 -10.70 -5.58 -0.67
C ARG A 123 -11.60 -6.30 0.30
N LEU A 124 -11.43 -7.61 0.38
CA LEU A 124 -12.12 -8.50 1.30
C LEU A 124 -11.12 -9.06 2.32
N GLY A 125 -11.49 -9.10 3.57
CA GLY A 125 -10.68 -9.56 4.69
C GLY A 125 -11.19 -9.00 6.00
N LYS A 126 -10.40 -9.07 7.05
CA LYS A 126 -10.74 -8.49 8.36
C LYS A 126 -11.01 -6.98 8.27
N ARG A 127 -10.38 -6.29 7.30
CA ARG A 127 -10.54 -4.86 7.03
C ARG A 127 -11.01 -4.69 5.59
N THR A 128 -12.32 -4.75 5.40
CA THR A 128 -12.95 -4.64 4.09
C THR A 128 -12.89 -3.20 3.58
N MET A 129 -12.68 -3.04 2.28
CA MET A 129 -12.65 -1.74 1.62
C MET A 129 -13.29 -1.84 0.24
N ALA A 130 -14.03 -0.81 -0.14
CA ALA A 130 -14.49 -0.58 -1.50
C ALA A 130 -14.19 0.86 -1.90
N ARG A 131 -13.64 1.05 -3.09
CA ARG A 131 -13.32 2.38 -3.63
C ARG A 131 -13.77 2.48 -5.07
N VAL A 132 -14.33 3.64 -5.41
CA VAL A 132 -14.68 4.05 -6.77
C VAL A 132 -14.05 5.41 -7.01
N GLY A 133 -13.21 5.51 -8.04
CA GLY A 133 -12.56 6.74 -8.46
C GLY A 133 -12.90 7.11 -9.89
N TYR A 134 -12.98 8.40 -10.16
CA TYR A 134 -13.02 8.97 -11.51
C TYR A 134 -11.92 10.01 -11.65
N ASN A 135 -11.07 9.85 -12.64
CA ASN A 135 -9.97 10.75 -12.92
C ASN A 135 -10.05 11.27 -14.36
N TYR A 136 -9.84 12.56 -14.53
CA TYR A 136 -9.76 13.21 -15.82
C TYR A 136 -8.41 13.88 -16.00
N GLN A 137 -7.76 13.61 -17.15
CA GLN A 137 -6.45 14.16 -17.48
C GLN A 137 -6.58 15.19 -18.60
N TRP A 138 -5.91 16.33 -18.42
CA TRP A 138 -5.81 17.36 -19.46
C TRP A 138 -4.41 17.93 -19.58
N GLY A 139 -4.08 18.46 -20.72
CA GLY A 139 -2.76 19.05 -20.96
C GLY A 139 -1.62 18.07 -20.65
N THR A 140 -0.50 18.62 -20.24
CA THR A 140 0.71 17.86 -19.90
C THR A 140 0.77 17.59 -18.40
N GLY A 141 0.29 16.39 -17.96
CA GLY A 141 0.41 15.91 -16.58
C GLY A 141 -0.56 16.52 -15.57
N TRP A 142 -1.55 17.32 -16.00
CA TRP A 142 -2.63 17.77 -15.13
C TRP A 142 -3.73 16.73 -15.03
N GLN A 143 -4.28 16.56 -13.85
CA GLN A 143 -5.39 15.66 -13.58
C GLN A 143 -6.29 16.19 -12.47
N ALA A 144 -7.57 15.89 -12.55
CA ALA A 144 -8.53 16.09 -11.47
C ALA A 144 -9.27 14.79 -11.23
N GLY A 145 -9.67 14.56 -10.00
CA GLY A 145 -10.35 13.33 -9.63
C GLY A 145 -11.38 13.53 -8.54
N LEU A 146 -12.35 12.61 -8.58
CA LEU A 146 -13.33 12.36 -7.55
C LEU A 146 -13.14 10.94 -7.06
N ASN A 147 -13.17 10.72 -5.76
CA ASN A 147 -12.99 9.41 -5.16
C ASN A 147 -14.00 9.23 -4.03
N TYR A 148 -14.65 8.07 -4.01
CA TYR A 148 -15.43 7.61 -2.86
C TYR A 148 -14.82 6.32 -2.35
N GLN A 149 -14.62 6.24 -1.04
CA GLN A 149 -14.09 5.05 -0.38
C GLN A 149 -14.92 4.71 0.86
N PHE A 150 -15.27 3.44 0.96
CA PHE A 150 -15.88 2.83 2.12
C PHE A 150 -14.88 1.86 2.77
N ASN A 151 -14.71 1.95 4.08
CA ASN A 151 -13.90 1.02 4.86
C ASN A 151 -14.71 0.48 6.03
N TYR A 152 -14.61 -0.82 6.26
CA TYR A 152 -14.96 -1.46 7.52
C TYR A 152 -13.66 -1.85 8.21
N LYS A 153 -13.47 -1.43 9.44
CA LYS A 153 -12.26 -1.63 10.23
C LYS A 153 -12.61 -2.32 11.54
N ASP A 154 -11.96 -3.44 11.81
CA ASP A 154 -11.90 -4.10 13.10
C ASP A 154 -10.44 -4.06 13.54
N ILE A 155 -10.14 -3.26 14.56
CA ILE A 155 -8.79 -3.02 15.04
C ILE A 155 -8.70 -3.24 16.55
N ASN A 156 -7.58 -3.79 16.97
CA ASN A 156 -7.24 -3.94 18.38
C ASN A 156 -6.10 -2.97 18.66
N ILE A 157 -6.27 -2.14 19.67
CA ILE A 157 -5.28 -1.18 20.14
C ILE A 157 -4.60 -1.74 21.36
N TYR A 158 -3.30 -1.57 21.42
CA TYR A 158 -2.44 -2.06 22.48
C TYR A 158 -1.75 -0.90 23.16
N ASN A 159 -1.32 -1.11 24.38
CA ASN A 159 -0.43 -0.24 25.13
C ASN A 159 0.64 -1.13 25.79
N GLU A 160 1.92 -0.84 25.53
CA GLU A 160 3.06 -1.64 26.00
C GLU A 160 2.91 -3.15 25.72
N GLY A 161 2.36 -3.48 24.56
CA GLY A 161 2.14 -4.86 24.13
C GLY A 161 1.00 -5.59 24.83
N LYS A 162 0.17 -4.91 25.63
CA LYS A 162 -1.08 -5.41 26.19
C LYS A 162 -2.26 -4.86 25.44
N ARG A 163 -3.24 -5.70 25.10
CA ARG A 163 -4.48 -5.28 24.48
C ARG A 163 -5.29 -4.43 25.46
N THR A 164 -5.65 -3.23 25.09
CA THR A 164 -6.38 -2.29 25.93
C THR A 164 -7.76 -1.98 25.37
N LEU A 165 -7.90 -2.01 24.04
CA LEU A 165 -9.12 -1.58 23.38
C LEU A 165 -9.36 -2.38 22.11
N ASP A 166 -10.62 -2.76 21.89
CA ASP A 166 -11.14 -3.27 20.62
C ASP A 166 -12.12 -2.27 20.05
N LEU A 167 -11.94 -1.99 18.79
CA LEU A 167 -12.70 -0.96 18.10
C LEU A 167 -13.14 -1.46 16.73
N THR A 168 -14.46 -1.43 16.50
CA THR A 168 -15.05 -1.66 15.18
C THR A 168 -15.75 -0.42 14.71
N PHE A 169 -15.44 0.01 13.48
CA PHE A 169 -16.05 1.20 12.88
C PHE A 169 -16.14 1.10 11.36
N THR A 170 -17.05 1.87 10.79
CA THR A 170 -17.06 2.18 9.37
C THR A 170 -16.53 3.58 9.13
N HIS A 171 -15.78 3.74 8.04
CA HIS A 171 -15.26 5.02 7.58
C HIS A 171 -15.63 5.20 6.12
N GLN A 172 -16.35 6.27 5.84
CA GLN A 172 -16.71 6.71 4.50
C GLN A 172 -15.95 7.98 4.18
N GLN A 173 -15.38 8.03 3.00
CA GLN A 173 -14.62 9.20 2.54
C GLN A 173 -15.05 9.55 1.13
N PHE A 174 -15.42 10.80 0.93
CA PHE A 174 -15.58 11.42 -0.37
C PHE A 174 -14.49 12.47 -0.57
N GLN A 175 -13.82 12.43 -1.71
CA GLN A 175 -12.67 13.28 -1.98
C GLN A 175 -12.74 13.86 -3.38
N ALA A 176 -12.40 15.15 -3.50
CA ALA A 176 -12.23 15.86 -4.75
C ALA A 176 -10.90 16.59 -4.74
N GLY A 177 -10.16 16.55 -5.85
CA GLY A 177 -8.88 17.21 -5.91
C GLY A 177 -8.29 17.28 -7.32
N ALA A 178 -7.19 18.01 -7.41
CA ALA A 178 -6.40 18.11 -8.63
C ALA A 178 -4.92 17.86 -8.32
N ALA A 179 -4.22 17.35 -9.31
CA ALA A 179 -2.78 17.12 -9.20
C ALA A 179 -2.06 17.46 -10.50
N LYS A 180 -0.79 17.75 -10.35
CA LYS A 180 0.16 17.94 -11.45
C LYS A 180 1.27 16.92 -11.33
N ASP A 181 1.54 16.24 -12.41
CA ASP A 181 2.59 15.23 -12.53
C ASP A 181 3.75 15.75 -13.38
N TRP A 182 4.96 15.68 -12.82
CA TRP A 182 6.23 16.01 -13.50
C TRP A 182 7.17 14.80 -13.44
N ASN A 183 6.82 13.72 -14.13
CA ASN A 183 7.62 12.50 -14.19
C ASN A 183 7.80 11.82 -12.81
N LYS A 184 8.79 12.26 -12.01
CA LYS A 184 9.09 11.69 -10.68
C LYS A 184 8.43 12.43 -9.54
N VAL A 185 7.93 13.63 -9.78
CA VAL A 185 7.30 14.52 -8.79
C VAL A 185 5.83 14.65 -9.09
N GLN A 186 4.99 14.51 -8.09
CA GLN A 186 3.57 14.80 -8.15
C GLN A 186 3.20 15.74 -7.03
N VAL A 187 2.45 16.79 -7.35
CA VAL A 187 1.85 17.70 -6.37
C VAL A 187 0.35 17.68 -6.55
N GLY A 188 -0.38 17.56 -5.46
CA GLY A 188 -1.83 17.53 -5.47
C GLY A 188 -2.43 18.32 -4.31
N ALA A 189 -3.64 18.80 -4.50
CA ALA A 189 -4.43 19.47 -3.49
C ALA A 189 -5.91 19.16 -3.67
N GLY A 190 -6.67 19.25 -2.60
CA GLY A 190 -8.10 19.02 -2.66
C GLY A 190 -8.79 19.12 -1.31
N ILE A 191 -10.02 18.65 -1.31
CA ILE A 191 -10.89 18.58 -0.14
C ILE A 191 -11.44 17.16 -0.01
N SER A 192 -11.59 16.69 1.21
CA SER A 192 -12.32 15.45 1.50
C SER A 192 -13.35 15.67 2.60
N PHE A 193 -14.44 14.95 2.49
CA PHE A 193 -15.42 14.75 3.56
C PHE A 193 -15.28 13.33 4.06
N GLN A 194 -15.17 13.15 5.37
CA GLN A 194 -14.99 11.87 6.03
C GLN A 194 -16.06 11.69 7.10
N HIS A 195 -16.63 10.50 7.18
CA HIS A 195 -17.58 10.15 8.22
C HIS A 195 -17.15 8.88 8.92
N TYR A 196 -16.96 8.95 10.23
CA TYR A 196 -16.62 7.83 11.10
C TYR A 196 -17.85 7.44 11.92
N ASN A 197 -18.21 6.16 11.84
CA ASN A 197 -19.29 5.59 12.62
C ASN A 197 -18.75 4.42 13.43
N TYR A 198 -18.62 4.62 14.74
CA TYR A 198 -18.10 3.63 15.69
C TYR A 198 -19.26 2.75 16.16
N HIS A 199 -19.11 1.43 15.98
CA HIS A 199 -20.16 0.46 16.26
C HIS A 199 -19.94 -0.23 17.59
N ASP A 200 -18.73 -0.78 17.80
CA ASP A 200 -18.39 -1.56 18.97
C ASP A 200 -17.10 -1.02 19.59
N LEU A 201 -17.17 -0.76 20.87
CA LEU A 201 -16.05 -0.34 21.69
C LEU A 201 -15.99 -1.24 22.94
N LEU A 202 -14.98 -2.08 23.01
CA LEU A 202 -14.68 -2.88 24.21
C LEU A 202 -13.36 -2.40 24.79
N SER A 203 -13.40 -1.74 25.93
CA SER A 203 -12.21 -1.27 26.64
C SER A 203 -11.96 -2.13 27.88
N LEU A 204 -10.71 -2.53 28.08
CA LEU A 204 -10.23 -3.24 29.27
C LEU A 204 -9.73 -2.26 30.34
N GLU A 205 -9.53 -1.01 29.98
CA GLU A 205 -9.08 0.08 30.85
C GLU A 205 -10.05 1.27 30.70
N PRO A 206 -10.15 2.17 31.68
CA PRO A 206 -10.94 3.40 31.52
C PRO A 206 -10.43 4.21 30.33
N VAL A 207 -11.27 4.42 29.33
CA VAL A 207 -10.97 5.22 28.13
C VAL A 207 -11.99 6.35 28.05
N ASP A 208 -11.55 7.52 27.64
CA ASP A 208 -12.48 8.63 27.39
C ASP A 208 -13.37 8.28 26.17
N ALA A 209 -14.61 7.92 26.46
CA ALA A 209 -15.61 7.56 25.44
C ALA A 209 -15.90 8.72 24.46
N VAL A 210 -15.52 9.94 24.79
CA VAL A 210 -15.68 11.12 23.91
C VAL A 210 -14.83 10.98 22.67
N MET A 211 -13.67 10.35 22.76
CA MET A 211 -12.74 10.10 21.65
C MET A 211 -13.34 9.21 20.54
N PHE A 212 -14.33 8.39 20.86
CA PHE A 212 -14.94 7.38 19.96
C PHE A 212 -16.40 7.70 19.63
N ARG A 213 -16.78 8.97 19.59
CA ARG A 213 -18.09 9.38 19.09
C ARG A 213 -18.10 9.44 17.58
N ASN A 214 -19.27 9.08 17.00
CA ASN A 214 -19.48 9.27 15.58
C ASN A 214 -19.21 10.72 15.19
N GLU A 215 -18.40 10.90 14.16
CA GLU A 215 -17.98 12.24 13.76
C GLU A 215 -17.86 12.38 12.24
N SER A 216 -18.07 13.59 11.77
CA SER A 216 -17.87 13.98 10.37
C SER A 216 -16.77 15.04 10.30
N LEU A 217 -15.86 14.90 9.38
CA LEU A 217 -14.72 15.78 9.20
C LEU A 217 -14.60 16.23 7.76
N PHE A 218 -14.37 17.52 7.56
CA PHE A 218 -13.81 18.04 6.32
C PHE A 218 -12.29 18.10 6.46
N SER A 219 -11.58 17.79 5.39
CA SER A 219 -10.11 17.88 5.35
C SER A 219 -9.69 18.59 4.08
N TYR A 220 -8.96 19.69 4.24
CA TYR A 220 -8.23 20.34 3.15
C TYR A 220 -6.82 19.76 3.11
N PHE A 221 -6.40 19.26 1.97
CA PHE A 221 -5.10 18.62 1.87
C PHE A 221 -4.25 19.19 0.74
N VAL A 222 -2.95 19.19 0.99
CA VAL A 222 -1.91 19.41 -0.01
C VAL A 222 -0.88 18.31 0.16
N GLY A 223 -0.52 17.66 -0.95
CA GLY A 223 0.44 16.56 -0.96
C GLY A 223 1.51 16.73 -2.03
N LEU A 224 2.72 16.28 -1.70
CA LEU A 224 3.85 16.21 -2.59
C LEU A 224 4.46 14.82 -2.50
N LEU A 225 4.67 14.20 -3.66
CA LEU A 225 5.25 12.87 -3.81
C LEU A 225 6.43 12.93 -4.78
N TYR A 226 7.53 12.32 -4.40
CA TYR A 226 8.66 12.03 -5.29
C TYR A 226 8.95 10.54 -5.25
N ASN A 227 9.21 9.93 -6.42
CA ASN A 227 9.58 8.52 -6.50
C ASN A 227 10.57 8.29 -7.64
N SER A 228 11.75 7.78 -7.29
CA SER A 228 12.80 7.38 -8.22
C SER A 228 13.29 5.95 -7.98
N LEU A 229 12.56 5.16 -7.19
CA LEU A 229 12.91 3.77 -6.94
C LEU A 229 12.88 2.95 -8.23
N ASN A 230 13.86 2.08 -8.40
CA ASN A 230 14.03 1.26 -9.60
C ASN A 230 13.21 -0.04 -9.60
N GLY A 231 12.43 -0.28 -8.59
CA GLY A 231 11.53 -1.45 -8.46
C GLY A 231 10.51 -1.20 -7.37
N ARG A 232 9.38 -1.90 -7.45
CA ARG A 232 8.28 -1.75 -6.48
C ARG A 232 8.46 -2.64 -5.25
N SER A 233 8.59 -3.96 -5.45
CA SER A 233 8.66 -4.91 -4.33
C SER A 233 10.02 -4.96 -3.66
N ILE A 234 11.11 -4.95 -4.45
CA ILE A 234 12.48 -5.08 -3.94
C ILE A 234 13.38 -4.03 -4.58
N PRO A 235 13.17 -2.74 -4.28
CA PRO A 235 14.01 -1.70 -4.84
C PRO A 235 15.46 -1.86 -4.36
N THR A 236 16.40 -1.57 -5.26
CA THR A 236 17.84 -1.63 -4.96
C THR A 236 18.51 -0.26 -5.12
N LYS A 237 17.83 0.68 -5.75
CA LYS A 237 18.38 2.02 -6.03
C LYS A 237 17.26 3.05 -6.09
N GLY A 238 17.58 4.26 -5.68
CA GLY A 238 16.69 5.41 -5.75
C GLY A 238 16.11 5.79 -4.41
N MET A 239 15.18 6.71 -4.39
CA MET A 239 14.50 7.16 -3.19
C MET A 239 13.04 7.49 -3.47
N SER A 240 12.25 7.46 -2.42
CA SER A 240 10.87 7.94 -2.40
C SER A 240 10.67 8.84 -1.19
N TRP A 241 9.93 9.91 -1.36
CA TRP A 241 9.47 10.74 -0.26
C TRP A 241 8.11 11.33 -0.56
N SER A 242 7.35 11.53 0.50
CA SER A 242 6.05 12.19 0.46
C SER A 242 5.92 13.14 1.62
N VAL A 243 5.31 14.28 1.36
CA VAL A 243 4.93 15.26 2.39
C VAL A 243 3.47 15.57 2.18
N ASN A 244 2.69 15.53 3.25
CA ASN A 244 1.26 15.81 3.20
C ASN A 244 0.86 16.67 4.37
N TYR A 245 0.13 17.72 4.07
CA TYR A 245 -0.50 18.59 5.04
C TYR A 245 -2.00 18.44 4.94
N ASN A 246 -2.65 18.24 6.07
CA ASN A 246 -4.09 18.15 6.20
C ASN A 246 -4.56 19.13 7.26
N LEU A 247 -5.61 19.86 6.95
CA LEU A 247 -6.33 20.75 7.87
C LEU A 247 -7.73 20.15 8.09
N TYR A 248 -8.01 19.69 9.29
CA TYR A 248 -9.28 19.04 9.65
C TYR A 248 -10.22 20.03 10.35
N THR A 249 -11.48 20.00 9.93
CA THR A 249 -12.57 20.79 10.48
C THR A 249 -13.83 19.95 10.57
N ASP A 250 -14.82 20.33 11.38
CA ASP A 250 -16.13 19.67 11.40
C ASP A 250 -17.21 20.47 10.67
N ASN A 251 -17.01 21.79 10.51
CA ASN A 251 -17.96 22.73 9.93
C ASN A 251 -17.39 23.58 8.78
N LEU A 252 -16.33 23.11 8.09
CA LEU A 252 -15.55 23.78 7.05
C LEU A 252 -14.54 24.83 7.55
N PHE A 253 -14.69 25.38 8.75
CA PHE A 253 -13.85 26.47 9.26
C PHE A 253 -13.19 26.17 10.59
N GLN A 254 -13.86 25.46 11.47
CA GLN A 254 -13.45 25.17 12.84
C GLN A 254 -13.49 23.67 13.13
N TYR A 255 -12.97 23.25 14.25
CA TYR A 255 -13.10 21.92 14.79
C TYR A 255 -13.62 22.00 16.23
N LYS A 256 -14.87 21.53 16.47
CA LYS A 256 -15.55 21.55 17.79
C LYS A 256 -15.46 22.92 18.47
N ASP A 257 -15.84 23.97 17.72
CA ASP A 257 -15.78 25.40 18.14
C ASP A 257 -14.36 25.94 18.44
N ASN A 258 -13.32 25.15 18.15
CA ASN A 258 -11.91 25.54 18.29
C ASN A 258 -11.23 25.73 16.92
N ASN A 259 -9.94 26.04 16.94
CA ASN A 259 -9.13 26.10 15.73
C ASN A 259 -9.09 24.74 15.02
N PRO A 260 -8.98 24.72 13.69
CA PRO A 260 -8.80 23.51 12.94
C PRO A 260 -7.60 22.68 13.41
N ILE A 261 -7.70 21.34 13.34
CA ILE A 261 -6.56 20.48 13.62
C ILE A 261 -5.68 20.41 12.37
N SER A 262 -4.42 20.75 12.53
CA SER A 262 -3.41 20.65 11.48
C SER A 262 -2.58 19.39 11.65
N ALA A 263 -2.39 18.64 10.57
CA ALA A 263 -1.54 17.45 10.55
C ALA A 263 -0.53 17.57 9.41
N LEU A 264 0.75 17.55 9.73
CA LEU A 264 1.84 17.46 8.78
C LEU A 264 2.44 16.05 8.86
N SER A 265 2.44 15.32 7.75
CA SER A 265 3.04 13.99 7.64
C SER A 265 4.16 14.01 6.62
N ALA A 266 5.29 13.40 6.95
CA ALA A 266 6.42 13.24 6.04
C ALA A 266 6.94 11.81 6.09
N HIS A 267 7.25 11.27 4.92
CA HIS A 267 7.90 9.97 4.78
C HIS A 267 9.04 10.08 3.77
N TRP A 268 10.17 9.51 4.11
CA TRP A 268 11.31 9.35 3.23
C TRP A 268 11.88 7.95 3.33
N MET A 269 12.25 7.37 2.20
CA MET A 269 12.96 6.10 2.11
C MET A 269 13.98 6.15 0.99
N GLY A 270 15.20 5.69 1.26
CA GLY A 270 16.26 5.52 0.27
C GLY A 270 16.63 4.05 0.09
N CYS A 271 17.14 3.69 -1.08
CA CYS A 271 17.70 2.37 -1.35
C CYS A 271 19.10 2.53 -1.96
N PHE A 272 20.10 1.98 -1.30
CA PHE A 272 21.50 2.04 -1.68
C PHE A 272 22.08 0.62 -1.69
N THR A 273 22.62 0.20 -2.82
CA THR A 273 23.20 -1.16 -2.98
C THR A 273 24.69 -1.02 -3.22
N PRO A 274 25.51 -0.92 -2.13
CA PRO A 274 26.97 -0.74 -2.23
C PRO A 274 27.68 -1.99 -2.79
N SER A 275 27.07 -3.16 -2.70
CA SER A 275 27.58 -4.38 -3.32
C SER A 275 26.46 -5.16 -3.99
N ARG A 276 26.78 -6.09 -4.90
CA ARG A 276 25.78 -6.86 -5.71
C ARG A 276 24.68 -7.54 -4.89
N ASN A 277 24.95 -7.83 -3.62
CA ASN A 277 24.07 -8.65 -2.78
C ASN A 277 23.58 -7.93 -1.51
N PHE A 278 24.05 -6.71 -1.27
CA PHE A 278 23.78 -6.00 -0.03
C PHE A 278 23.12 -4.65 -0.32
N THR A 279 21.94 -4.44 0.25
CA THR A 279 21.18 -3.18 0.11
C THR A 279 20.93 -2.57 1.49
N VAL A 280 21.19 -1.29 1.62
CA VAL A 280 20.90 -0.47 2.81
C VAL A 280 19.68 0.38 2.50
N ILE A 281 18.71 0.36 3.38
CA ILE A 281 17.42 1.02 3.20
C ILE A 281 17.13 1.88 4.44
N PRO A 282 17.67 3.11 4.50
CA PRO A 282 17.28 4.08 5.51
C PRO A 282 15.89 4.63 5.23
N SER A 283 15.16 4.98 6.29
CA SER A 283 13.85 5.61 6.22
C SER A 283 13.64 6.59 7.37
N VAL A 284 12.82 7.60 7.14
CA VAL A 284 12.33 8.52 8.17
C VAL A 284 10.84 8.70 7.97
N ASN A 285 10.08 8.56 9.03
CA ASN A 285 8.65 8.85 9.08
C ASN A 285 8.41 9.87 10.18
N GLY A 286 7.57 10.85 9.91
CA GLY A 286 7.19 11.83 10.91
C GLY A 286 5.73 12.26 10.74
N ARG A 287 5.05 12.49 11.85
CA ARG A 287 3.75 13.11 11.86
C ARG A 287 3.61 14.05 13.03
N LEU A 288 3.17 15.26 12.73
CA LEU A 288 2.98 16.36 13.67
C LEU A 288 1.52 16.74 13.66
N LEU A 289 0.93 16.83 14.85
CA LEU A 289 -0.41 17.36 15.06
C LEU A 289 -0.29 18.71 15.78
N ALA A 290 -1.13 19.65 15.39
CA ALA A 290 -1.31 20.92 16.06
C ALA A 290 -2.81 21.24 16.11
N GLY A 291 -3.28 21.71 17.25
CA GLY A 291 -4.68 21.90 17.56
C GLY A 291 -5.15 20.92 18.65
N ASP A 292 -6.40 21.03 19.05
CA ASP A 292 -7.03 20.17 20.08
C ASP A 292 -7.42 18.82 19.46
N SER A 293 -6.46 17.90 19.44
CA SER A 293 -6.63 16.55 18.87
C SER A 293 -6.95 15.46 19.89
N ASP A 294 -6.96 15.77 21.18
CA ASP A 294 -7.03 14.76 22.26
C ASP A 294 -8.34 13.95 22.23
N ASN A 295 -9.41 14.53 21.70
CA ASN A 295 -10.74 13.92 21.61
C ASN A 295 -11.11 13.49 20.18
N ALA A 296 -10.14 13.21 19.30
CA ALA A 296 -10.37 12.88 17.90
C ALA A 296 -9.55 11.67 17.45
N PHE A 297 -10.07 10.46 17.69
CA PHE A 297 -9.40 9.21 17.25
C PHE A 297 -9.12 9.20 15.74
N ALA A 298 -10.02 9.76 14.95
CA ALA A 298 -9.87 9.83 13.49
C ALA A 298 -8.56 10.49 13.01
N VAL A 299 -7.99 11.40 13.81
CA VAL A 299 -6.77 12.15 13.47
C VAL A 299 -5.57 11.79 14.35
N THR A 300 -5.77 11.05 15.44
CA THR A 300 -4.71 10.65 16.39
C THR A 300 -3.62 9.85 15.73
N ASN A 301 -2.38 10.01 16.18
CA ASN A 301 -1.24 9.23 15.72
C ASN A 301 -1.34 7.78 16.17
N LEU A 302 -1.03 6.85 15.28
CA LEU A 302 -0.87 5.43 15.58
C LEU A 302 0.52 4.95 15.19
N LEU A 303 1.07 4.09 16.02
CA LEU A 303 2.37 3.47 15.85
C LEU A 303 2.24 1.95 15.85
N GLY A 304 3.11 1.27 15.11
CA GLY A 304 3.20 -0.19 15.12
C GLY A 304 2.66 -0.86 13.87
N GLY A 305 2.70 -2.19 13.87
CA GLY A 305 2.46 -3.00 12.69
C GLY A 305 3.63 -2.99 11.71
N SER A 306 3.61 -3.91 10.76
CA SER A 306 4.67 -4.08 9.74
C SER A 306 4.40 -3.29 8.47
N ILE A 307 3.14 -2.91 8.23
CA ILE A 307 2.68 -2.26 7.01
C ILE A 307 2.03 -0.92 7.36
N ALA A 308 2.52 0.16 6.74
CA ALA A 308 1.98 1.50 6.92
C ALA A 308 0.50 1.58 6.47
N GLY A 309 -0.32 2.36 7.21
CA GLY A 309 -1.72 2.58 6.85
C GLY A 309 -2.65 1.36 7.02
N ARG A 310 -2.16 0.26 7.55
CA ARG A 310 -2.92 -0.99 7.71
C ARG A 310 -4.12 -0.83 8.65
N TYR A 311 -3.89 -0.22 9.79
CA TYR A 311 -4.94 0.03 10.79
C TYR A 311 -5.70 1.31 10.48
N MET A 312 -4.98 2.42 10.41
CA MET A 312 -5.47 3.74 10.04
C MET A 312 -4.52 4.38 9.02
N PRO A 313 -4.98 5.31 8.16
CA PRO A 313 -4.12 5.93 7.14
C PRO A 313 -2.87 6.58 7.73
N GLN A 314 -2.98 7.16 8.91
CA GLN A 314 -1.91 7.88 9.61
C GLN A 314 -0.95 7.00 10.43
N GLN A 315 -1.14 5.68 10.43
CA GLN A 315 -0.29 4.75 11.16
C GLN A 315 1.14 4.73 10.63
N ILE A 316 2.12 4.83 11.53
CA ILE A 316 3.54 4.68 11.25
C ILE A 316 3.99 3.27 11.68
N PRO A 317 4.56 2.44 10.79
CA PRO A 317 5.04 1.12 11.14
C PRO A 317 6.27 1.20 12.05
N PHE A 318 6.36 0.24 12.99
CA PHE A 318 7.49 0.16 13.92
C PHE A 318 7.84 -1.29 14.24
N VAL A 319 9.10 -1.65 14.06
CA VAL A 319 9.60 -3.00 14.31
C VAL A 319 9.56 -3.32 15.81
N GLY A 320 8.98 -4.45 16.18
CA GLY A 320 8.82 -4.87 17.58
C GLY A 320 7.53 -4.40 18.24
N ILE A 321 6.75 -3.54 17.57
CA ILE A 321 5.37 -3.23 17.95
C ILE A 321 4.48 -3.81 16.85
N ASN A 322 4.04 -5.06 17.03
CA ASN A 322 3.34 -5.83 15.99
C ASN A 322 1.85 -5.48 15.86
N ARG A 323 1.35 -4.58 16.68
CA ARG A 323 -0.05 -4.15 16.72
C ARG A 323 -0.11 -2.62 16.77
N ALA A 324 -1.31 -2.06 16.58
CA ALA A 324 -1.51 -0.64 16.68
C ALA A 324 -1.45 -0.17 18.14
N GLU A 325 -0.64 0.83 18.43
CA GLU A 325 -0.61 1.57 19.67
C GLU A 325 -0.89 3.04 19.39
N LEU A 326 -1.56 3.73 20.34
CA LEU A 326 -1.75 5.16 20.25
C LEU A 326 -0.42 5.87 20.53
N ALA A 327 -0.18 6.97 19.84
CA ALA A 327 1.00 7.80 20.03
C ALA A 327 0.58 9.27 20.23
N SER A 328 1.44 10.03 20.90
CA SER A 328 1.21 11.45 21.18
C SER A 328 1.17 12.33 19.91
N GLY A 329 0.88 13.60 20.07
CA GLY A 329 0.68 14.57 18.98
C GLY A 329 1.85 14.70 18.01
N THR A 330 3.09 14.50 18.48
CA THR A 330 4.29 14.50 17.67
C THR A 330 4.95 13.11 17.67
N LEU A 331 5.21 12.56 16.49
CA LEU A 331 5.85 11.25 16.33
C LEU A 331 6.87 11.30 15.19
N ILE A 332 8.13 10.95 15.49
CA ILE A 332 9.20 10.80 14.48
C ILE A 332 9.82 9.42 14.65
N VAL A 333 10.00 8.70 13.55
CA VAL A 333 10.62 7.37 13.51
C VAL A 333 11.68 7.34 12.42
N ALA A 334 12.93 7.09 12.81
CA ALA A 334 14.01 6.77 11.90
C ALA A 334 14.19 5.24 11.82
N GLY A 335 14.36 4.72 10.64
CA GLY A 335 14.51 3.29 10.36
C GLY A 335 15.75 3.00 9.54
N LEU A 336 16.37 1.87 9.79
CA LEU A 336 17.46 1.34 8.99
C LEU A 336 17.24 -0.14 8.76
N LYS A 337 17.09 -0.54 7.49
CA LYS A 337 16.94 -1.94 7.09
C LYS A 337 18.13 -2.35 6.23
N PHE A 338 18.79 -3.41 6.62
CA PHE A 338 19.80 -4.11 5.85
C PHE A 338 19.19 -5.33 5.18
N ARG A 339 19.40 -5.48 3.88
CA ARG A 339 18.92 -6.61 3.10
C ARG A 339 20.10 -7.27 2.38
N GLN A 340 20.46 -8.46 2.84
CA GLN A 340 21.49 -9.30 2.24
C GLN A 340 20.86 -10.37 1.37
N ARG A 341 21.17 -10.39 0.09
CA ARG A 341 20.77 -11.48 -0.82
C ARG A 341 21.71 -12.66 -0.60
N LEU A 342 21.16 -13.81 -0.21
CA LEU A 342 21.89 -15.07 -0.05
C LEU A 342 21.96 -15.82 -1.38
N PHE A 343 20.80 -16.03 -2.00
CA PHE A 343 20.64 -16.72 -3.28
C PHE A 343 19.69 -15.91 -4.20
N LYS A 344 19.36 -16.43 -5.38
CA LYS A 344 18.63 -15.72 -6.43
C LYS A 344 17.40 -14.94 -5.91
N ASN A 345 16.58 -15.55 -5.05
CA ASN A 345 15.32 -14.95 -4.56
C ASN A 345 15.23 -14.97 -3.02
N GLN A 346 16.34 -15.17 -2.32
CA GLN A 346 16.38 -15.36 -0.88
C GLN A 346 17.18 -14.24 -0.22
N TYR A 347 16.65 -13.68 0.86
CA TYR A 347 17.21 -12.52 1.53
C TYR A 347 17.14 -12.69 3.04
N VAL A 348 18.18 -12.24 3.72
CA VAL A 348 18.15 -11.97 5.15
C VAL A 348 17.95 -10.47 5.36
N LEU A 349 17.11 -10.14 6.30
CA LEU A 349 16.76 -8.77 6.68
C LEU A 349 17.20 -8.53 8.11
N VAL A 350 17.83 -7.39 8.35
CA VAL A 350 18.08 -6.87 9.70
C VAL A 350 17.49 -5.46 9.72
N THR A 351 16.62 -5.19 10.68
CA THR A 351 15.91 -3.92 10.76
C THR A 351 16.08 -3.32 12.14
N GLY A 352 16.34 -2.02 12.21
CA GLY A 352 16.33 -1.23 13.44
C GLY A 352 15.48 0.00 13.25
N ASN A 353 14.69 0.37 14.26
CA ASN A 353 13.96 1.63 14.34
C ASN A 353 14.35 2.36 15.63
N TYR A 354 14.47 3.67 15.52
CA TYR A 354 14.46 4.61 16.64
C TYR A 354 13.32 5.57 16.44
N GLY A 355 12.47 5.69 17.42
CA GLY A 355 11.32 6.59 17.41
C GLY A 355 11.34 7.51 18.62
N ARG A 356 10.77 8.69 18.47
CA ARG A 356 10.55 9.63 19.55
C ARG A 356 9.18 10.27 19.41
N THR A 357 8.46 10.33 20.53
CA THR A 357 7.11 10.90 20.59
C THR A 357 6.99 11.87 21.76
N SER A 358 6.18 12.90 21.59
CA SER A 358 5.85 13.93 22.59
C SER A 358 4.50 14.56 22.26
N ASP A 359 3.90 15.27 23.19
CA ASP A 359 2.62 15.93 22.92
C ASP A 359 2.79 17.14 22.00
N LYS A 360 3.86 17.90 22.12
CA LYS A 360 4.16 19.06 21.28
C LYS A 360 5.52 18.95 20.61
N LEU A 361 5.67 19.62 19.48
CA LEU A 361 6.91 19.57 18.69
C LEU A 361 8.16 20.05 19.46
N HIS A 362 8.05 21.12 20.27
CA HIS A 362 9.20 21.64 21.03
C HIS A 362 9.62 20.67 22.14
N GLU A 363 8.69 19.95 22.74
CA GLU A 363 8.91 18.97 23.78
C GLU A 363 9.65 17.72 23.27
N LEU A 364 9.68 17.51 21.96
CA LEU A 364 10.39 16.40 21.35
C LEU A 364 11.90 16.40 21.69
N PHE A 365 12.45 17.59 21.94
CA PHE A 365 13.88 17.77 22.29
C PHE A 365 14.13 17.80 23.81
N GLU A 366 13.08 17.71 24.62
CA GLU A 366 13.13 17.70 26.06
C GLU A 366 12.97 16.26 26.60
N SER A 367 13.96 15.79 27.36
CA SER A 367 13.94 14.41 27.87
C SER A 367 12.83 14.11 28.88
N GLN A 368 12.26 15.14 29.50
CA GLN A 368 11.20 15.00 30.52
C GLN A 368 9.81 14.84 29.90
N HIS A 369 9.59 15.32 28.67
CA HIS A 369 8.30 15.35 27.99
C HIS A 369 8.27 14.51 26.70
N SER A 370 9.34 13.78 26.42
CA SER A 370 9.45 12.90 25.27
C SER A 370 9.72 11.45 25.68
N TYR A 371 9.27 10.53 24.85
CA TYR A 371 9.45 9.10 25.06
C TYR A 371 10.23 8.49 23.88
N ASP A 372 11.27 7.72 24.22
CA ASP A 372 12.14 7.08 23.24
C ASP A 372 11.74 5.62 23.00
N LEU A 373 11.60 5.28 21.73
CA LEU A 373 11.22 3.97 21.24
C LEU A 373 12.38 3.36 20.46
N ILE A 374 12.73 2.13 20.78
CA ILE A 374 13.77 1.36 20.10
C ILE A 374 13.17 0.01 19.68
N GLY A 375 13.31 -0.32 18.40
CA GLY A 375 12.87 -1.60 17.86
C GLY A 375 13.94 -2.24 17.00
N THR A 376 14.06 -3.56 17.08
CA THR A 376 15.00 -4.34 16.28
C THR A 376 14.35 -5.61 15.76
N GLY A 377 14.79 -6.11 14.61
CA GLY A 377 14.29 -7.35 14.07
C GLY A 377 15.25 -8.01 13.10
N ILE A 378 15.17 -9.32 13.04
CA ILE A 378 15.86 -10.14 12.05
C ILE A 378 14.83 -10.98 11.31
N GLY A 379 14.95 -11.05 9.99
CA GLY A 379 13.98 -11.75 9.15
C GLY A 379 14.62 -12.49 7.99
N TYR A 380 13.83 -13.39 7.44
CA TYR A 380 14.11 -14.06 6.19
C TYR A 380 12.99 -13.79 5.19
N MET A 381 13.35 -13.49 3.95
CA MET A 381 12.40 -13.23 2.89
C MET A 381 12.74 -14.08 1.66
N TYR A 382 11.73 -14.73 1.10
CA TYR A 382 11.77 -15.41 -0.18
C TYR A 382 10.85 -14.68 -1.18
N ASN A 383 11.41 -14.22 -2.28
CA ASN A 383 10.64 -13.54 -3.32
C ASN A 383 10.07 -14.59 -4.29
N SER A 384 8.83 -15.00 -4.06
CA SER A 384 8.10 -15.93 -4.90
C SER A 384 7.37 -15.22 -6.05
N PHE A 385 6.88 -15.95 -7.02
CA PHE A 385 6.06 -15.42 -8.12
C PHE A 385 4.66 -14.94 -7.66
N LEU A 386 4.17 -15.44 -6.52
CA LEU A 386 2.91 -15.01 -5.89
C LEU A 386 3.12 -13.86 -4.88
N GLY A 387 4.32 -13.28 -4.84
CA GLY A 387 4.71 -12.25 -3.91
C GLY A 387 5.72 -12.72 -2.85
N PRO A 388 6.26 -11.79 -2.05
CA PRO A 388 7.23 -12.12 -1.02
C PRO A 388 6.62 -12.97 0.09
N VAL A 389 7.38 -13.95 0.55
CA VAL A 389 7.16 -14.69 1.80
C VAL A 389 8.18 -14.15 2.80
N GLU A 390 7.74 -13.60 3.91
CA GLU A 390 8.60 -12.99 4.91
C GLU A 390 8.28 -13.56 6.30
N VAL A 391 9.32 -13.88 7.07
CA VAL A 391 9.21 -14.21 8.49
C VAL A 391 10.22 -13.36 9.22
N GLN A 392 9.81 -12.69 10.28
CA GLN A 392 10.64 -11.81 11.09
C GLN A 392 10.43 -12.07 12.58
N LEU A 393 11.51 -12.17 13.32
CA LEU A 393 11.53 -12.05 14.78
C LEU A 393 11.90 -10.60 15.12
N ASN A 394 11.21 -10.03 16.08
CA ASN A 394 11.40 -8.63 16.44
C ASN A 394 11.26 -8.41 17.95
N TRP A 395 11.79 -7.28 18.39
CA TRP A 395 11.75 -6.84 19.78
C TRP A 395 11.70 -5.31 19.84
N SER A 396 11.05 -4.77 20.85
CA SER A 396 11.11 -3.34 21.18
C SER A 396 11.17 -3.10 22.68
N ASN A 397 11.71 -1.94 23.07
CA ASN A 397 11.70 -1.50 24.46
C ASN A 397 10.27 -1.19 24.96
N GLN A 398 9.34 -0.91 24.07
CA GLN A 398 7.93 -0.66 24.36
C GLN A 398 7.23 -1.95 24.83
N THR A 399 7.30 -3.00 24.02
CA THR A 399 6.63 -4.28 24.34
C THR A 399 7.43 -5.14 25.33
N LYS A 400 8.76 -4.95 25.40
CA LYS A 400 9.71 -5.73 26.22
C LYS A 400 9.66 -7.24 25.97
N LYS A 401 9.07 -7.66 24.83
CA LYS A 401 8.86 -9.06 24.46
C LYS A 401 9.37 -9.31 23.05
N VAL A 402 9.84 -10.54 22.82
CA VAL A 402 10.12 -10.99 21.45
C VAL A 402 8.78 -11.31 20.79
N GLY A 403 8.55 -10.64 19.68
CA GLY A 403 7.41 -10.88 18.81
C GLY A 403 7.84 -11.52 17.51
N TRP A 404 6.89 -11.91 16.69
CA TRP A 404 7.15 -12.40 15.35
C TRP A 404 6.10 -11.88 14.37
N TYR A 405 6.52 -11.76 13.12
CA TYR A 405 5.68 -11.43 11.99
C TYR A 405 5.91 -12.45 10.89
N ALA A 406 4.86 -12.91 10.24
CA ALA A 406 4.93 -13.68 9.02
C ALA A 406 3.93 -13.13 8.01
N GLY A 407 4.34 -13.04 6.76
CA GLY A 407 3.51 -12.58 5.67
C GLY A 407 3.83 -13.31 4.37
N PHE A 408 2.80 -13.48 3.53
CA PHE A 408 2.87 -14.05 2.20
C PHE A 408 1.99 -13.25 1.25
N GLY A 409 2.48 -12.96 0.08
CA GLY A 409 1.76 -12.23 -0.96
C GLY A 409 2.17 -10.76 -1.05
N PHE A 410 1.61 -10.07 -2.02
CA PHE A 410 1.89 -8.65 -2.24
C PHE A 410 1.20 -7.77 -1.19
N VAL A 411 1.82 -6.66 -0.89
CA VAL A 411 1.22 -5.62 -0.06
C VAL A 411 0.36 -4.74 -0.95
N PHE A 412 -0.91 -4.55 -0.60
CA PHE A 412 -1.89 -3.72 -1.27
C PHE A 412 -2.76 -2.96 -0.28
#